data_a56ec35692ae09640da03c69a2d58778
#
_entry.id   a56ec35692ae09640da03c69a2d58778
#
_cell.length_a   1.000
_cell.length_b   1.000
_cell.length_c   1.000
_cell.angle_alpha   90.00
_cell.angle_beta   90.00
_cell.angle_gamma   90.00
#
_symmetry.space_group_name_H-M   'P 1'
#
loop_
_entity.id
_entity.type
_entity.pdbx_description
1 polymer ?
#
loop_
_entity_poly.entity_id
_entity_poly.type
_entity_poly.pdbx_seq_one_letter_code
_entity_poly.pdbx_strand_id
1 'polypeptide(L)'
;MDVNDRGLRRIITGIGDKNGIETEAGFDITPASEIMAIMCFATSVDDLRRRIDNILLGITEDDKPFTVKDMGVGGSIVALLLDALKPNLVQTTEGTPAFVHCGPFANIAHGCNSIMATAAALEYGDYAITEAGFGADLGAEKFYNIKCRKTGLQPDLTVLVVTLQALKMHGGVAQEDIKKPNVAGMEAGYWNLDKHVKNLQSFGQTVVIAFNKFATDT
;
A
#
# COMPACT_ATOMS: atom_id res chain seq x y z
N MET A 1 -17.65 -9.42 -9.91
CA MET A 1 -17.56 -10.59 -9.00
C MET A 1 -16.81 -10.12 -7.75
N ASP A 2 -17.33 -10.43 -6.57
CA ASP A 2 -16.65 -10.08 -5.32
C ASP A 2 -15.60 -11.13 -4.97
N VAL A 3 -14.34 -10.82 -5.21
CA VAL A 3 -13.22 -11.71 -4.87
C VAL A 3 -12.73 -11.56 -3.42
N ASN A 4 -13.40 -10.75 -2.61
CA ASN A 4 -13.22 -10.77 -1.16
C ASN A 4 -13.93 -11.99 -0.54
N ASP A 5 -14.76 -12.70 -1.29
CA ASP A 5 -15.37 -13.94 -0.84
C ASP A 5 -14.27 -14.96 -0.51
N ARG A 6 -14.26 -15.41 0.74
CA ARG A 6 -13.31 -16.42 1.23
C ARG A 6 -13.42 -17.74 0.47
N GLY A 7 -14.60 -18.05 -0.10
CA GLY A 7 -14.83 -19.22 -0.93
C GLY A 7 -14.00 -19.23 -2.23
N LEU A 8 -13.53 -18.05 -2.68
CA LEU A 8 -12.71 -17.92 -3.89
C LEU A 8 -11.19 -17.95 -3.63
N ARG A 9 -10.77 -18.03 -2.37
CA ARG A 9 -9.34 -18.05 -2.02
C ARG A 9 -8.64 -19.36 -2.36
N ARG A 10 -9.42 -20.42 -2.57
CA ARG A 10 -8.92 -21.71 -3.01
C ARG A 10 -9.95 -22.33 -3.95
N ILE A 11 -9.64 -22.37 -5.24
CA ILE A 11 -10.51 -22.90 -6.28
C ILE A 11 -9.72 -23.82 -7.20
N ILE A 12 -10.42 -24.67 -7.92
CA ILE A 12 -9.83 -25.46 -9.00
C ILE A 12 -10.38 -24.91 -10.32
N THR A 13 -9.48 -24.52 -11.22
CA THR A 13 -9.79 -24.08 -12.58
C THR A 13 -9.53 -25.20 -13.58
N GLY A 14 -10.09 -25.10 -14.79
CA GLY A 14 -9.88 -26.09 -15.86
C GLY A 14 -10.69 -27.36 -15.73
N ILE A 15 -11.67 -27.44 -14.81
CA ILE A 15 -12.53 -28.61 -14.65
C ILE A 15 -13.44 -28.80 -15.90
N GLY A 16 -13.44 -29.98 -16.48
CA GLY A 16 -14.27 -30.38 -17.61
C GLY A 16 -13.56 -30.33 -18.95
N ASP A 17 -14.20 -30.97 -19.97
CA ASP A 17 -13.64 -31.11 -21.30
C ASP A 17 -13.36 -29.75 -21.95
N LYS A 18 -12.18 -29.60 -22.53
CA LYS A 18 -11.70 -28.38 -23.25
C LYS A 18 -11.54 -27.12 -22.41
N ASN A 19 -11.54 -27.22 -21.09
CA ASN A 19 -11.37 -26.08 -20.19
C ASN A 19 -9.90 -25.84 -19.76
N GLY A 20 -8.96 -26.53 -20.39
CA GLY A 20 -7.53 -26.41 -20.06
C GLY A 20 -7.06 -27.47 -19.07
N ILE A 21 -5.97 -27.19 -18.41
CA ILE A 21 -5.37 -28.07 -17.40
C ILE A 21 -5.99 -27.75 -16.04
N GLU A 22 -6.40 -28.79 -15.31
CA GLU A 22 -6.86 -28.58 -13.93
C GLU A 22 -5.71 -28.03 -13.07
N THR A 23 -5.94 -26.86 -12.48
CA THR A 23 -4.96 -26.15 -11.68
C THR A 23 -5.60 -25.56 -10.43
N GLU A 24 -4.97 -25.77 -9.28
CA GLU A 24 -5.37 -25.07 -8.07
C GLU A 24 -4.95 -23.59 -8.18
N ALA A 25 -5.91 -22.70 -7.96
CA ALA A 25 -5.76 -21.26 -8.04
C ALA A 25 -6.54 -20.59 -6.91
N GLY A 26 -6.45 -19.28 -6.81
CA GLY A 26 -7.22 -18.53 -5.81
C GLY A 26 -7.20 -17.04 -6.06
N PHE A 27 -8.08 -16.34 -5.32
CA PHE A 27 -8.18 -14.89 -5.33
C PHE A 27 -8.19 -14.39 -3.88
N ASP A 28 -7.34 -13.43 -3.56
CA ASP A 28 -7.31 -12.82 -2.23
C ASP A 28 -8.21 -11.59 -2.16
N ILE A 29 -7.96 -10.60 -3.01
CA ILE A 29 -8.70 -9.33 -3.04
C ILE A 29 -8.74 -8.83 -4.48
N THR A 30 -9.92 -8.45 -5.01
CA THR A 30 -10.06 -7.93 -6.39
C THR A 30 -9.19 -6.69 -6.66
N PRO A 31 -9.16 -5.69 -5.77
CA PRO A 31 -8.35 -4.50 -6.00
C PRO A 31 -6.84 -4.76 -5.94
N ALA A 32 -6.41 -5.88 -5.37
CA ALA A 32 -5.01 -6.26 -5.28
C ALA A 32 -4.51 -6.84 -6.60
N SER A 33 -4.44 -6.01 -7.62
CA SER A 33 -3.98 -6.37 -8.96
C SER A 33 -2.71 -5.62 -9.34
N GLU A 34 -1.95 -6.17 -10.29
CA GLU A 34 -0.80 -5.49 -10.87
C GLU A 34 -1.20 -4.16 -11.51
N ILE A 35 -2.37 -4.10 -12.15
CA ILE A 35 -2.90 -2.87 -12.75
C ILE A 35 -3.11 -1.77 -11.70
N MET A 36 -3.62 -2.12 -10.51
CA MET A 36 -3.76 -1.16 -9.41
C MET A 36 -2.41 -0.60 -9.00
N ALA A 37 -1.40 -1.44 -8.83
CA ALA A 37 -0.03 -0.99 -8.49
C ALA A 37 0.55 -0.11 -9.60
N ILE A 38 0.36 -0.47 -10.86
CA ILE A 38 0.76 0.32 -12.03
C ILE A 38 0.12 1.71 -12.01
N MET A 39 -1.20 1.79 -11.77
CA MET A 39 -1.91 3.07 -11.71
C MET A 39 -1.35 4.00 -10.64
N CYS A 40 -0.94 3.48 -9.50
CA CYS A 40 -0.34 4.28 -8.43
C CYS A 40 0.98 4.94 -8.83
N PHE A 41 1.69 4.35 -9.79
CA PHE A 41 2.97 4.85 -10.29
C PHE A 41 2.87 5.58 -11.62
N ALA A 42 1.73 5.52 -12.31
CA ALA A 42 1.54 6.19 -13.57
C ALA A 42 1.49 7.72 -13.36
N THR A 43 2.16 8.46 -14.23
CA THR A 43 2.22 9.93 -14.21
C THR A 43 1.48 10.57 -15.38
N SER A 44 1.10 9.79 -16.37
CA SER A 44 0.35 10.21 -17.56
C SER A 44 -0.35 9.01 -18.19
N VAL A 45 -1.24 9.27 -19.16
CA VAL A 45 -1.90 8.22 -19.96
C VAL A 45 -0.86 7.41 -20.73
N ASP A 46 0.14 8.05 -21.31
CA ASP A 46 1.20 7.37 -22.08
C ASP A 46 2.07 6.51 -21.17
N ASP A 47 2.40 7.01 -19.96
CA ASP A 47 3.14 6.21 -18.98
C ASP A 47 2.31 5.02 -18.50
N LEU A 48 1.01 5.20 -18.26
CA LEU A 48 0.09 4.11 -17.93
C LEU A 48 0.07 3.07 -19.05
N ARG A 49 -0.07 3.51 -20.31
CA ARG A 49 -0.07 2.63 -21.46
C ARG A 49 1.21 1.81 -21.56
N ARG A 50 2.35 2.46 -21.46
CA ARG A 50 3.67 1.81 -21.51
C ARG A 50 3.82 0.74 -20.42
N ARG A 51 3.37 1.03 -19.21
CA ARG A 51 3.44 0.10 -18.07
C ARG A 51 2.52 -1.11 -18.27
N ILE A 52 1.28 -0.89 -18.73
CA ILE A 52 0.32 -1.95 -19.01
C ILE A 52 0.82 -2.83 -20.15
N ASP A 53 1.33 -2.25 -21.23
CA ASP A 53 1.89 -3.00 -22.35
C ASP A 53 3.05 -3.93 -21.94
N ASN A 54 3.77 -3.59 -20.87
CA ASN A 54 4.90 -4.37 -20.35
C ASN A 54 4.50 -5.45 -19.34
N ILE A 55 3.23 -5.61 -18.99
CA ILE A 55 2.78 -6.70 -18.12
C ILE A 55 3.13 -8.03 -18.77
N LEU A 56 3.88 -8.87 -18.05
CA LEU A 56 4.26 -10.20 -18.51
C LEU A 56 3.09 -11.16 -18.32
N LEU A 57 2.66 -11.79 -19.41
CA LEU A 57 1.58 -12.77 -19.41
C LEU A 57 2.10 -14.21 -19.39
N GLY A 58 3.30 -14.43 -19.92
CA GLY A 58 3.91 -15.74 -20.00
C GLY A 58 5.22 -15.72 -20.75
N ILE A 59 5.77 -16.89 -20.96
CA ILE A 59 6.96 -17.15 -21.76
C ILE A 59 6.57 -18.01 -22.94
N THR A 60 7.00 -17.66 -24.16
CA THR A 60 6.75 -18.44 -25.38
C THR A 60 7.59 -19.72 -25.39
N GLU A 61 7.27 -20.66 -26.29
CA GLU A 61 8.06 -21.88 -26.50
C GLU A 61 9.53 -21.60 -26.88
N ASP A 62 9.81 -20.40 -27.42
CA ASP A 62 11.16 -19.92 -27.78
C ASP A 62 11.85 -19.16 -26.63
N ASP A 63 11.39 -19.31 -25.41
CA ASP A 63 11.91 -18.62 -24.21
C ASP A 63 11.86 -17.08 -24.28
N LYS A 64 10.88 -16.51 -25.01
CA LYS A 64 10.69 -15.07 -25.10
C LYS A 64 9.53 -14.60 -24.21
N PRO A 65 9.61 -13.42 -23.58
CA PRO A 65 8.48 -12.87 -22.85
C PRO A 65 7.31 -12.58 -23.78
N PHE A 66 6.11 -12.99 -23.37
CA PHE A 66 4.85 -12.65 -24.01
C PHE A 66 4.10 -11.67 -23.11
N THR A 67 3.83 -10.47 -23.63
CA THR A 67 3.31 -9.34 -22.86
C THR A 67 1.91 -8.92 -23.30
N VAL A 68 1.27 -8.01 -22.55
CA VAL A 68 0.01 -7.38 -22.92
C VAL A 68 0.12 -6.65 -24.28
N LYS A 69 1.30 -6.11 -24.61
CA LYS A 69 1.56 -5.51 -25.92
C LYS A 69 1.44 -6.54 -27.03
N ASP A 70 2.04 -7.71 -26.86
CA ASP A 70 2.00 -8.78 -27.84
C ASP A 70 0.57 -9.33 -28.03
N MET A 71 -0.21 -9.32 -26.96
CA MET A 71 -1.65 -9.67 -27.01
C MET A 71 -2.49 -8.60 -27.71
N GLY A 72 -2.02 -7.35 -27.77
CA GLY A 72 -2.69 -6.25 -28.46
C GLY A 72 -3.85 -5.61 -27.71
N VAL A 73 -4.04 -5.89 -26.41
CA VAL A 73 -5.20 -5.41 -25.61
C VAL A 73 -4.92 -4.19 -24.72
N GLY A 74 -3.69 -3.74 -24.64
CA GLY A 74 -3.29 -2.65 -23.74
C GLY A 74 -4.09 -1.36 -23.94
N GLY A 75 -4.47 -1.02 -25.19
CA GLY A 75 -5.32 0.14 -25.46
C GLY A 75 -6.71 0.07 -24.87
N SER A 76 -7.34 -1.11 -24.91
CA SER A 76 -8.65 -1.33 -24.30
C SER A 76 -8.60 -1.22 -22.78
N ILE A 77 -7.55 -1.75 -22.16
CA ILE A 77 -7.33 -1.63 -20.71
C ILE A 77 -7.17 -0.15 -20.32
N VAL A 78 -6.32 0.59 -21.04
CA VAL A 78 -6.12 2.04 -20.76
C VAL A 78 -7.43 2.82 -20.94
N ALA A 79 -8.21 2.54 -21.97
CA ALA A 79 -9.50 3.21 -22.21
C ALA A 79 -10.46 3.05 -21.02
N LEU A 80 -10.51 1.85 -20.42
CA LEU A 80 -11.32 1.59 -19.22
C LEU A 80 -10.80 2.33 -17.98
N LEU A 81 -9.52 2.67 -17.93
CA LEU A 81 -8.87 3.28 -16.77
C LEU A 81 -8.73 4.80 -16.85
N LEU A 82 -9.14 5.45 -17.94
CA LEU A 82 -8.93 6.88 -18.16
C LEU A 82 -9.49 7.76 -17.03
N ASP A 83 -10.69 7.45 -16.56
CA ASP A 83 -11.29 8.20 -15.45
C ASP A 83 -10.70 7.81 -14.10
N ALA A 84 -10.34 6.54 -13.93
CA ALA A 84 -9.70 6.05 -12.72
C ALA A 84 -8.27 6.60 -12.53
N LEU A 85 -7.62 7.08 -13.59
CA LEU A 85 -6.29 7.69 -13.52
C LEU A 85 -6.30 9.07 -12.85
N LYS A 86 -7.44 9.72 -12.73
CA LYS A 86 -7.58 11.05 -12.15
C LYS A 86 -7.77 10.96 -10.64
N PRO A 87 -6.92 11.62 -9.81
CA PRO A 87 -7.14 11.68 -8.38
C PRO A 87 -8.49 12.33 -8.04
N ASN A 88 -9.20 11.78 -7.07
CA ASN A 88 -10.42 12.36 -6.55
C ASN A 88 -10.07 13.38 -5.47
N LEU A 89 -10.53 14.62 -5.63
CA LEU A 89 -10.47 15.63 -4.59
C LEU A 89 -11.77 15.59 -3.78
N VAL A 90 -11.64 15.35 -2.49
CA VAL A 90 -12.74 15.32 -1.54
C VAL A 90 -12.50 16.31 -0.40
N GLN A 91 -13.55 16.67 0.32
CA GLN A 91 -13.46 17.50 1.51
C GLN A 91 -13.75 16.65 2.74
N THR A 92 -12.90 16.77 3.76
CA THR A 92 -13.12 16.13 5.06
C THR A 92 -14.24 16.85 5.84
N THR A 93 -14.72 16.22 6.91
CA THR A 93 -15.71 16.86 7.81
C THR A 93 -15.19 18.13 8.47
N GLU A 94 -13.87 18.26 8.61
CA GLU A 94 -13.21 19.47 9.13
C GLU A 94 -12.98 20.54 8.06
N GLY A 95 -13.41 20.30 6.82
CA GLY A 95 -13.24 21.23 5.71
C GLY A 95 -11.87 21.17 5.02
N THR A 96 -11.00 20.28 5.41
CA THR A 96 -9.66 20.10 4.79
C THR A 96 -9.78 19.35 3.49
N PRO A 97 -9.12 19.78 2.39
CA PRO A 97 -9.10 19.03 1.14
C PRO A 97 -8.26 17.75 1.31
N ALA A 98 -8.71 16.68 0.65
CA ALA A 98 -7.98 15.41 0.63
C ALA A 98 -8.04 14.78 -0.76
N PHE A 99 -6.91 14.28 -1.25
CA PHE A 99 -6.84 13.50 -2.48
C PHE A 99 -6.97 12.01 -2.16
N VAL A 100 -7.98 11.38 -2.74
CA VAL A 100 -8.21 9.93 -2.66
C VAL A 100 -7.95 9.34 -4.03
N HIS A 101 -6.94 8.48 -4.13
CA HIS A 101 -6.56 7.89 -5.40
C HIS A 101 -5.86 6.56 -5.23
N CYS A 102 -6.35 5.55 -5.98
CA CYS A 102 -5.90 4.17 -5.90
C CYS A 102 -6.06 3.61 -4.46
N GLY A 103 -5.61 2.41 -4.22
CA GLY A 103 -5.75 1.75 -2.93
C GLY A 103 -4.77 0.59 -2.76
N PRO A 104 -3.45 0.81 -2.99
CA PRO A 104 -2.49 -0.27 -2.90
C PRO A 104 -2.30 -0.70 -1.45
N PHE A 105 -2.46 -1.99 -1.20
CA PHE A 105 -2.22 -2.56 0.12
C PHE A 105 -0.71 -2.74 0.37
N ALA A 106 -0.24 -2.40 1.56
CA ALA A 106 1.19 -2.49 1.89
C ALA A 106 1.74 -3.92 1.90
N ASN A 107 0.90 -4.92 2.16
CA ASN A 107 1.28 -6.33 2.09
C ASN A 107 1.33 -6.89 0.66
N ILE A 108 0.81 -6.17 -0.33
CA ILE A 108 0.74 -6.60 -1.73
C ILE A 108 1.54 -5.66 -2.64
N ALA A 109 1.46 -4.35 -2.40
CA ALA A 109 2.12 -3.32 -3.17
C ALA A 109 2.85 -2.32 -2.25
N HIS A 110 3.01 -1.06 -2.67
CA HIS A 110 3.74 -0.05 -1.90
C HIS A 110 2.95 0.59 -0.74
N GLY A 111 1.64 0.34 -0.64
CA GLY A 111 0.83 0.69 0.54
C GLY A 111 0.61 2.17 0.81
N CYS A 112 0.71 3.02 -0.19
CA CYS A 112 0.53 4.47 -0.06
C CYS A 112 -0.14 5.06 -1.30
N ASN A 113 -0.67 6.27 -1.18
CA ASN A 113 -1.38 6.96 -2.24
C ASN A 113 -0.55 7.08 -3.53
N SER A 114 -1.21 7.36 -4.65
CA SER A 114 -0.55 7.49 -5.96
C SER A 114 0.46 8.64 -6.00
N ILE A 115 1.37 8.57 -6.96
CA ILE A 115 2.32 9.65 -7.25
C ILE A 115 1.56 10.92 -7.65
N MET A 116 0.55 10.80 -8.52
CA MET A 116 -0.24 11.95 -9.00
C MET A 116 -0.97 12.66 -7.86
N ALA A 117 -1.61 11.90 -6.95
CA ALA A 117 -2.31 12.49 -5.81
C ALA A 117 -1.34 13.19 -4.84
N THR A 118 -0.17 12.61 -4.59
CA THR A 118 0.84 13.24 -3.73
C THR A 118 1.43 14.50 -4.38
N ALA A 119 1.71 14.47 -5.69
CA ALA A 119 2.16 15.64 -6.42
C ALA A 119 1.11 16.77 -6.41
N ALA A 120 -0.17 16.44 -6.60
CA ALA A 120 -1.26 17.40 -6.50
C ALA A 120 -1.39 17.98 -5.07
N ALA A 121 -1.24 17.16 -4.04
CA ALA A 121 -1.28 17.64 -2.66
C ALA A 121 -0.15 18.62 -2.34
N LEU A 122 1.06 18.38 -2.87
CA LEU A 122 2.20 19.27 -2.73
C LEU A 122 2.06 20.57 -3.54
N GLU A 123 1.38 20.51 -4.69
CA GLU A 123 1.16 21.69 -5.54
C GLU A 123 0.11 22.65 -4.95
N TYR A 124 -0.94 22.10 -4.34
CA TYR A 124 -2.09 22.89 -3.88
C TYR A 124 -2.12 23.16 -2.38
N GLY A 125 -1.28 22.51 -1.59
CA GLY A 125 -1.25 22.66 -0.14
C GLY A 125 0.07 23.21 0.38
N ASP A 126 0.03 23.98 1.45
CA ASP A 126 1.22 24.42 2.19
C ASP A 126 1.91 23.22 2.87
N TYR A 127 1.12 22.20 3.22
CA TYR A 127 1.55 20.94 3.80
C TYR A 127 0.82 19.80 3.11
N ALA A 128 1.56 18.77 2.69
CA ALA A 128 1.00 17.52 2.20
C ALA A 128 1.27 16.40 3.22
N ILE A 129 0.19 15.83 3.75
CA ILE A 129 0.26 14.73 4.72
C ILE A 129 -0.20 13.46 4.01
N THR A 130 0.59 12.42 4.08
CA THR A 130 0.24 11.09 3.53
C THR A 130 0.56 10.01 4.55
N GLU A 131 -0.13 8.89 4.46
CA GLU A 131 0.19 7.72 5.26
C GLU A 131 0.96 6.67 4.46
N ALA A 132 1.61 5.77 5.18
CA ALA A 132 2.13 4.52 4.67
C ALA A 132 1.42 3.37 5.39
N GLY A 133 0.90 2.41 4.66
CA GLY A 133 0.04 1.36 5.20
C GLY A 133 0.76 0.40 6.13
N PHE A 134 0.05 -0.11 7.13
CA PHE A 134 0.55 -1.04 8.15
C PHE A 134 1.63 -0.44 9.06
N GLY A 135 2.49 -1.28 9.64
CA GLY A 135 3.58 -0.84 10.50
C GLY A 135 4.72 -0.18 9.73
N ALA A 136 5.55 0.56 10.44
CA ALA A 136 6.68 1.29 9.86
C ALA A 136 7.74 0.36 9.24
N ASP A 137 7.82 -0.87 9.71
CA ASP A 137 8.68 -1.93 9.17
C ASP A 137 8.21 -2.48 7.81
N LEU A 138 6.97 -2.22 7.42
CA LEU A 138 6.39 -2.64 6.15
C LEU A 138 6.04 -1.43 5.26
N GLY A 139 5.06 -0.63 5.65
CA GLY A 139 4.56 0.46 4.83
C GLY A 139 5.53 1.62 4.68
N ALA A 140 6.18 2.07 5.75
CA ALA A 140 7.16 3.14 5.65
C ALA A 140 8.39 2.71 4.86
N GLU A 141 8.89 1.48 5.05
CA GLU A 141 10.00 0.96 4.24
C GLU A 141 9.65 0.95 2.75
N LYS A 142 8.46 0.47 2.36
CA LYS A 142 8.00 0.51 0.98
C LYS A 142 7.81 1.94 0.46
N PHE A 143 7.31 2.83 1.29
CA PHE A 143 7.17 4.24 0.93
C PHE A 143 8.52 4.85 0.53
N TYR A 144 9.55 4.69 1.36
CA TYR A 144 10.89 5.23 1.06
C TYR A 144 11.57 4.48 -0.08
N ASN A 145 11.65 3.16 -0.01
CA ASN A 145 12.41 2.36 -0.97
C ASN A 145 11.76 2.22 -2.33
N ILE A 146 10.44 2.36 -2.43
CA ILE A 146 9.71 2.22 -3.69
C ILE A 146 9.22 3.58 -4.19
N LYS A 147 8.32 4.24 -3.45
CA LYS A 147 7.66 5.47 -3.92
C LYS A 147 8.63 6.65 -3.95
N CYS A 148 9.28 6.96 -2.84
CA CYS A 148 10.23 8.08 -2.77
C CYS A 148 11.39 7.89 -3.72
N ARG A 149 11.96 6.69 -3.77
CA ARG A 149 13.07 6.37 -4.68
C ARG A 149 12.70 6.56 -6.16
N LYS A 150 11.46 6.22 -6.56
CA LYS A 150 11.01 6.39 -7.95
C LYS A 150 10.68 7.83 -8.31
N THR A 151 10.25 8.62 -7.35
CA THR A 151 9.74 9.98 -7.59
C THR A 151 10.74 11.07 -7.24
N GLY A 152 11.78 10.76 -6.46
CA GLY A 152 12.66 11.77 -5.87
C GLY A 152 12.05 12.54 -4.71
N LEU A 153 10.84 12.16 -4.26
CA LEU A 153 10.21 12.78 -3.09
C LEU A 153 10.99 12.46 -1.82
N GLN A 154 11.15 13.46 -0.97
CA GLN A 154 11.71 13.31 0.38
C GLN A 154 10.81 14.02 1.36
N PRO A 155 10.15 13.29 2.28
CA PRO A 155 9.40 13.93 3.35
C PRO A 155 10.31 14.72 4.28
N ASP A 156 9.86 15.88 4.72
CA ASP A 156 10.57 16.72 5.70
C ASP A 156 10.47 16.14 7.10
N LEU A 157 9.39 15.41 7.38
CA LEU A 157 9.08 14.88 8.70
C LEU A 157 8.34 13.55 8.60
N THR A 158 8.69 12.61 9.47
CA THR A 158 7.94 11.38 9.69
C THR A 158 7.31 11.37 11.06
N VAL A 159 5.99 11.23 11.11
CA VAL A 159 5.25 11.03 12.35
C VAL A 159 5.06 9.53 12.58
N LEU A 160 5.72 8.99 13.59
CA LEU A 160 5.57 7.59 14.01
C LEU A 160 4.47 7.48 15.07
N VAL A 161 3.35 6.90 14.68
CA VAL A 161 2.20 6.72 15.58
C VAL A 161 2.39 5.45 16.40
N VAL A 162 2.26 5.57 17.71
CA VAL A 162 2.44 4.47 18.68
C VAL A 162 1.28 4.43 19.65
N THR A 163 0.74 3.25 19.93
CA THR A 163 -0.28 3.07 20.98
C THR A 163 0.37 2.54 22.26
N LEU A 164 -0.17 2.93 23.42
CA LEU A 164 0.29 2.40 24.70
C LEU A 164 0.05 0.88 24.80
N GLN A 165 -1.01 0.40 24.17
CA GLN A 165 -1.31 -1.04 24.10
C GLN A 165 -0.23 -1.79 23.29
N ALA A 166 0.23 -1.24 22.17
CA ALA A 166 1.31 -1.84 21.39
C ALA A 166 2.62 -1.94 22.20
N LEU A 167 2.98 -0.89 22.94
CA LEU A 167 4.15 -0.95 23.81
C LEU A 167 4.02 -2.03 24.88
N LYS A 168 2.87 -2.12 25.55
CA LYS A 168 2.61 -3.17 26.54
C LYS A 168 2.69 -4.57 25.93
N MET A 169 2.14 -4.76 24.74
CA MET A 169 2.18 -6.05 24.02
C MET A 169 3.63 -6.45 23.72
N HIS A 170 4.44 -5.53 23.18
CA HIS A 170 5.86 -5.77 22.92
C HIS A 170 6.70 -5.95 24.20
N GLY A 171 6.21 -5.45 25.33
CA GLY A 171 6.77 -5.69 26.66
C GLY A 171 6.32 -7.01 27.31
N GLY A 172 5.57 -7.87 26.59
CA GLY A 172 5.14 -9.19 27.07
C GLY A 172 3.87 -9.18 27.91
N VAL A 173 3.09 -8.10 27.92
CA VAL A 173 1.80 -8.05 28.62
C VAL A 173 0.78 -8.89 27.87
N ALA A 174 0.08 -9.77 28.57
CA ALA A 174 -0.94 -10.63 27.98
C ALA A 174 -2.10 -9.82 27.35
N GLN A 175 -2.70 -10.35 26.29
CA GLN A 175 -3.77 -9.67 25.53
C GLN A 175 -4.99 -9.31 26.42
N GLU A 176 -5.33 -10.14 27.40
CA GLU A 176 -6.42 -9.91 28.35
C GLU A 176 -6.15 -8.75 29.31
N ASP A 177 -4.87 -8.45 29.56
CA ASP A 177 -4.43 -7.39 30.48
C ASP A 177 -3.97 -6.12 29.76
N ILE A 178 -3.96 -6.10 28.42
CA ILE A 178 -3.40 -5.02 27.59
C ILE A 178 -4.04 -3.65 27.88
N LYS A 179 -5.30 -3.63 28.29
CA LYS A 179 -6.06 -2.40 28.64
C LYS A 179 -5.84 -1.93 30.07
N LYS A 180 -5.24 -2.76 30.92
CA LYS A 180 -4.97 -2.38 32.32
C LYS A 180 -3.71 -1.53 32.41
N PRO A 181 -3.58 -0.63 33.42
CA PRO A 181 -2.35 0.10 33.68
C PRO A 181 -1.17 -0.86 33.90
N ASN A 182 -0.09 -0.68 33.15
CA ASN A 182 1.13 -1.47 33.30
C ASN A 182 2.33 -0.69 32.74
N VAL A 183 2.93 0.17 33.58
CA VAL A 183 4.08 1.00 33.20
C VAL A 183 5.31 0.13 32.93
N ALA A 184 5.57 -0.87 33.76
CA ALA A 184 6.73 -1.74 33.57
C ALA A 184 6.67 -2.52 32.22
N GLY A 185 5.48 -3.00 31.85
CA GLY A 185 5.27 -3.65 30.56
C GLY A 185 5.45 -2.68 29.39
N MET A 186 5.01 -1.42 29.56
CA MET A 186 5.19 -0.40 28.54
C MET A 186 6.68 -0.05 28.37
N GLU A 187 7.42 0.16 29.47
CA GLU A 187 8.87 0.42 29.44
C GLU A 187 9.64 -0.75 28.81
N ALA A 188 9.26 -1.97 29.16
CA ALA A 188 9.87 -3.16 28.57
C ALA A 188 9.65 -3.25 27.05
N GLY A 189 8.61 -2.63 26.50
CA GLY A 189 8.31 -2.60 25.07
C GLY A 189 9.01 -1.48 24.28
N TYR A 190 9.72 -0.56 24.91
CA TYR A 190 10.39 0.56 24.22
C TYR A 190 11.45 0.12 23.22
N TRP A 191 12.06 -1.03 23.39
CA TRP A 191 13.04 -1.55 22.44
C TRP A 191 12.47 -1.68 21.01
N ASN A 192 11.18 -2.03 20.90
CA ASN A 192 10.51 -2.13 19.60
C ASN A 192 10.33 -0.73 18.99
N LEU A 193 9.88 0.24 19.77
CA LEU A 193 9.78 1.64 19.34
C LEU A 193 11.13 2.19 18.90
N ASP A 194 12.18 1.99 19.70
CA ASP A 194 13.55 2.40 19.37
C ASP A 194 14.02 1.83 18.04
N LYS A 195 13.68 0.56 17.76
CA LYS A 195 14.03 -0.08 16.50
C LYS A 195 13.36 0.60 15.31
N HIS A 196 12.06 0.92 15.42
CA HIS A 196 11.32 1.64 14.36
C HIS A 196 11.88 3.05 14.15
N VAL A 197 12.17 3.79 15.23
CA VAL A 197 12.80 5.13 15.14
C VAL A 197 14.13 5.05 14.41
N LYS A 198 15.01 4.11 14.78
CA LYS A 198 16.32 3.93 14.15
C LYS A 198 16.20 3.55 12.67
N ASN A 199 15.24 2.69 12.33
CA ASN A 199 14.97 2.32 10.94
C ASN A 199 14.57 3.56 10.12
N LEU A 200 13.64 4.39 10.61
CA LEU A 200 13.23 5.61 9.93
C LEU A 200 14.38 6.63 9.82
N GLN A 201 15.17 6.78 10.86
CA GLN A 201 16.38 7.64 10.84
C GLN A 201 17.40 7.15 9.79
N SER A 202 17.49 5.84 9.53
CA SER A 202 18.39 5.32 8.49
C SER A 202 17.99 5.73 7.08
N PHE A 203 16.73 6.13 6.86
CA PHE A 203 16.27 6.79 5.64
C PHE A 203 16.52 8.30 5.61
N GLY A 204 17.25 8.84 6.60
CA GLY A 204 17.52 10.28 6.71
C GLY A 204 16.36 11.10 7.28
N GLN A 205 15.38 10.45 7.92
CA GLN A 205 14.19 11.14 8.40
C GLN A 205 14.35 11.79 9.76
N THR A 206 13.79 12.98 9.92
CA THR A 206 13.43 13.54 11.23
C THR A 206 12.17 12.84 11.71
N VAL A 207 12.21 12.22 12.89
CA VAL A 207 11.12 11.42 13.44
C VAL A 207 10.49 12.10 14.63
N VAL A 208 9.18 12.28 14.61
CA VAL A 208 8.35 12.70 15.73
C VAL A 208 7.48 11.53 16.16
N ILE A 209 7.43 11.23 17.45
CA ILE A 209 6.61 10.16 18.00
C ILE A 209 5.27 10.77 18.45
N ALA A 210 4.17 10.22 17.94
CA ALA A 210 2.82 10.56 18.36
C ALA A 210 2.19 9.39 19.12
N PHE A 211 1.92 9.57 20.40
CA PHE A 211 1.21 8.59 21.21
C PHE A 211 -0.29 8.67 20.94
N ASN A 212 -0.83 7.63 20.30
CA ASN A 212 -2.25 7.45 20.10
C ASN A 212 -2.85 6.79 21.35
N LYS A 213 -3.51 7.60 22.16
CA LYS A 213 -4.11 7.19 23.43
C LYS A 213 -5.56 6.85 23.24
N PHE A 214 -5.97 5.65 23.64
CA PHE A 214 -7.39 5.28 23.71
C PHE A 214 -8.06 5.87 24.95
N ALA A 215 -9.38 6.02 24.90
CA ALA A 215 -10.15 6.57 26.04
C ALA A 215 -10.00 5.74 27.33
N THR A 216 -9.64 4.48 27.20
CA THR A 216 -9.40 3.53 28.32
C THR A 216 -7.96 3.55 28.84
N ASP A 217 -7.07 4.24 28.17
CA ASP A 217 -5.66 4.30 28.56
C ASP A 217 -5.48 5.34 29.68
N THR A 218 -4.88 4.92 30.77
CA THR A 218 -4.62 5.72 31.97
C THR A 218 -3.11 5.90 32.16
#